data_0cdd564b39a108507016461ecf09c98a
#
_entry.id   0cdd564b39a108507016461ecf09c98a
#
_cell.length_a   1.000
_cell.length_b   1.000
_cell.length_c   1.000
_cell.angle_alpha   90.00
_cell.angle_beta   90.00
_cell.angle_gamma   90.00
#
_symmetry.space_group_name_H-M   'P 1'
#
loop_
_entity.id
_entity.type
_entity.pdbx_description
1 polymer ?
#
loop_
_entity_poly.entity_id
_entity_poly.type
_entity_poly.pdbx_seq_one_letter_code
_entity_poly.pdbx_strand_id
1 'polypeptide(L)'
;WEDDSDLDPANQAKGCRDIAHQFVYAESGPDIGMGGGGRHFFGVGRQGERPEADEDLVKDWLAGSANRRFVSAVEQLDTLQPGQQVLGLFAPSHMTYVAERPDDTPEPSLSQMATTAVRLLEANREGYFLLVEGGRIDHGHHDGKPGYALLEAQEFANAVAAVVERVNLDETLILVTADHSHVFTLGGYATRGNPILGHVVKNDQSGQSIGTPDLAADGQPYTTLMYANGPGAVREMPRPAPDTGVDAVAQSLVPVQSLNQDGSIDYDETHAGEDVALYAIGPGSDSVRGVIEQNLIFDVMTKAYGWTN
;
A
#
# COMPACT_ATOMS: atom_id res chain seq x y z
N TRP A 1 3.85 -4.23 -16.24
CA TRP A 1 5.27 -4.33 -16.61
C TRP A 1 6.03 -3.13 -16.05
N GLU A 2 7.12 -3.39 -15.36
CA GLU A 2 7.88 -2.36 -14.68
C GLU A 2 8.69 -1.51 -15.66
N ASP A 3 9.22 -2.13 -16.69
CA ASP A 3 9.90 -1.46 -17.80
C ASP A 3 9.74 -2.23 -19.13
N ASP A 4 10.25 -1.68 -20.23
CA ASP A 4 10.13 -2.29 -21.55
C ASP A 4 10.85 -3.65 -21.65
N SER A 5 11.81 -3.98 -20.76
CA SER A 5 12.49 -5.28 -20.76
C SER A 5 11.61 -6.43 -20.28
N ASP A 6 10.57 -6.14 -19.49
CA ASP A 6 9.57 -7.11 -19.02
C ASP A 6 8.55 -7.47 -20.10
N LEU A 7 8.50 -6.71 -21.18
CA LEU A 7 7.59 -6.95 -22.28
C LEU A 7 8.09 -8.04 -23.23
N ASP A 8 7.24 -9.01 -23.52
CA ASP A 8 7.47 -9.94 -24.61
C ASP A 8 7.76 -9.17 -25.93
N PRO A 9 8.86 -9.48 -26.65
CA PRO A 9 9.21 -8.80 -27.89
C PRO A 9 8.09 -8.74 -28.93
N ALA A 10 7.21 -9.75 -28.95
CA ALA A 10 6.05 -9.76 -29.84
C ALA A 10 4.99 -8.71 -29.44
N ASN A 11 4.89 -8.37 -28.17
CA ASN A 11 4.00 -7.31 -27.69
C ASN A 11 4.63 -5.93 -27.87
N GLN A 12 5.93 -5.78 -27.66
CA GLN A 12 6.66 -4.55 -28.00
C GLN A 12 6.50 -4.22 -29.50
N ALA A 13 6.64 -5.22 -30.38
CA ALA A 13 6.44 -5.06 -31.81
C ALA A 13 5.01 -4.62 -32.21
N LYS A 14 4.02 -4.84 -31.33
CA LYS A 14 2.64 -4.36 -31.49
C LYS A 14 2.43 -2.94 -30.91
N GLY A 15 3.46 -2.32 -30.40
CA GLY A 15 3.41 -0.97 -29.81
C GLY A 15 3.04 -0.94 -28.34
N CYS A 16 3.02 -2.08 -27.62
CA CYS A 16 2.90 -2.08 -26.18
C CYS A 16 4.14 -1.43 -25.54
N ARG A 17 3.92 -0.70 -24.46
CA ARG A 17 4.96 -0.03 -23.68
C ARG A 17 4.75 -0.29 -22.20
N ASP A 18 5.80 -0.16 -21.41
CA ASP A 18 5.73 -0.24 -19.95
C ASP A 18 4.84 0.86 -19.34
N ILE A 19 4.51 0.71 -18.06
CA ILE A 19 3.57 1.61 -17.38
C ILE A 19 4.12 3.03 -17.25
N ALA A 20 5.43 3.20 -16.96
CA ALA A 20 6.04 4.52 -16.84
C ALA A 20 6.01 5.27 -18.18
N HIS A 21 6.28 4.57 -19.28
CA HIS A 21 6.14 5.14 -20.63
C HIS A 21 4.69 5.53 -20.93
N GLN A 22 3.72 4.67 -20.59
CA GLN A 22 2.30 4.98 -20.79
C GLN A 22 1.88 6.20 -19.98
N PHE A 23 2.35 6.35 -18.73
CA PHE A 23 2.07 7.53 -17.90
C PHE A 23 2.50 8.82 -18.59
N VAL A 24 3.67 8.82 -19.22
CA VAL A 24 4.26 10.03 -19.84
C VAL A 24 3.59 10.39 -21.16
N TYR A 25 3.24 9.39 -21.98
CA TYR A 25 2.87 9.59 -23.39
C TYR A 25 1.40 9.31 -23.70
N ALA A 26 0.60 8.78 -22.78
CA ALA A 26 -0.82 8.59 -23.03
C ALA A 26 -1.53 9.95 -23.22
N GLU A 27 -2.37 10.07 -24.27
CA GLU A 27 -3.14 11.28 -24.55
C GLU A 27 -4.09 11.67 -23.41
N SER A 28 -4.61 10.65 -22.68
CA SER A 28 -5.50 10.78 -21.53
C SER A 28 -4.87 10.16 -20.28
N GLY A 29 -3.60 10.41 -20.06
CA GLY A 29 -2.89 9.98 -18.85
C GLY A 29 -3.37 10.71 -17.60
N PRO A 30 -2.99 10.24 -16.40
CA PRO A 30 -3.37 10.89 -15.15
C PRO A 30 -2.75 12.29 -15.04
N ASP A 31 -3.51 13.23 -14.45
CA ASP A 31 -3.00 14.58 -14.18
C ASP A 31 -1.98 14.59 -13.06
N ILE A 32 -2.11 13.67 -12.09
CA ILE A 32 -1.24 13.57 -10.92
C ILE A 32 -0.84 12.12 -10.71
N GLY A 33 0.47 11.87 -10.62
CA GLY A 33 1.03 10.62 -10.12
C GLY A 33 2.11 10.94 -9.09
N MET A 34 1.98 10.39 -7.89
CA MET A 34 2.95 10.59 -6.79
C MET A 34 3.23 9.26 -6.09
N GLY A 35 4.52 8.95 -5.87
CA GLY A 35 4.92 7.72 -5.21
C GLY A 35 6.41 7.43 -5.36
N GLY A 36 6.77 6.16 -5.27
CA GLY A 36 8.10 5.64 -5.60
C GLY A 36 8.26 5.34 -7.09
N GLY A 37 9.12 4.37 -7.44
CA GLY A 37 9.29 3.87 -8.80
C GLY A 37 10.17 4.73 -9.71
N GLY A 38 10.97 5.64 -9.14
CA GLY A 38 11.83 6.54 -9.92
C GLY A 38 12.77 5.80 -10.88
N ARG A 39 13.22 4.57 -10.52
CA ARG A 39 14.09 3.74 -11.37
C ARG A 39 13.48 3.44 -12.74
N HIS A 40 12.16 3.36 -12.84
CA HIS A 40 11.45 3.07 -14.11
C HIS A 40 11.31 4.28 -15.04
N PHE A 41 11.69 5.47 -14.58
CA PHE A 41 11.65 6.71 -15.37
C PHE A 41 13.02 7.12 -15.91
N PHE A 42 14.10 6.49 -15.46
CA PHE A 42 15.46 6.83 -15.86
C PHE A 42 16.22 5.64 -16.42
N GLY A 43 17.11 5.91 -17.39
CA GLY A 43 18.04 4.94 -17.92
C GLY A 43 19.17 4.59 -16.94
N VAL A 44 19.85 3.47 -17.21
CA VAL A 44 20.95 2.94 -16.37
C VAL A 44 22.08 3.96 -16.14
N GLY A 45 22.28 4.91 -17.03
CA GLY A 45 23.26 6.01 -16.86
C GLY A 45 22.88 7.01 -15.76
N ARG A 46 21.63 6.98 -15.27
CA ARG A 46 21.12 7.84 -14.19
C ARG A 46 20.59 7.04 -13.00
N GLN A 47 21.15 5.86 -12.76
CA GLN A 47 20.76 4.95 -11.68
C GLN A 47 19.30 4.43 -11.81
N GLY A 48 18.75 4.46 -13.02
CA GLY A 48 17.48 3.84 -13.37
C GLY A 48 17.70 2.43 -13.93
N GLU A 49 16.61 1.81 -14.36
CA GLU A 49 16.58 0.44 -14.89
C GLU A 49 16.22 0.38 -16.39
N ARG A 50 15.90 1.51 -17.01
CA ARG A 50 15.57 1.53 -18.44
C ARG A 50 16.79 1.14 -19.28
N PRO A 51 16.61 0.31 -20.31
CA PRO A 51 17.74 -0.25 -21.10
C PRO A 51 18.62 0.82 -21.75
N GLU A 52 18.03 1.90 -22.24
CA GLU A 52 18.75 2.98 -22.89
C GLU A 52 19.39 3.91 -21.84
N ALA A 53 20.72 3.98 -21.83
CA ALA A 53 21.48 4.69 -20.79
C ALA A 53 21.06 6.16 -20.59
N ASP A 54 20.68 6.83 -21.67
CA ASP A 54 20.34 8.26 -21.69
C ASP A 54 18.83 8.53 -21.60
N GLU A 55 18.01 7.48 -21.46
CA GLU A 55 16.56 7.63 -21.40
C GLU A 55 16.13 8.37 -20.13
N ASP A 56 15.25 9.37 -20.30
CA ASP A 56 14.80 10.25 -19.24
C ASP A 56 13.32 10.63 -19.47
N LEU A 57 12.43 9.78 -18.99
CA LEU A 57 10.99 10.00 -19.11
C LEU A 57 10.51 11.23 -18.32
N VAL A 58 11.24 11.65 -17.28
CA VAL A 58 10.92 12.90 -16.56
C VAL A 58 11.17 14.11 -17.43
N LYS A 59 12.26 14.12 -18.20
CA LYS A 59 12.52 15.17 -19.18
C LYS A 59 11.44 15.22 -20.25
N ASP A 60 11.01 14.08 -20.75
CA ASP A 60 9.96 13.98 -21.75
C ASP A 60 8.60 14.41 -21.16
N TRP A 61 8.30 14.03 -19.93
CA TRP A 61 7.14 14.55 -19.19
C TRP A 61 7.12 16.08 -19.17
N LEU A 62 8.20 16.70 -18.73
CA LEU A 62 8.30 18.16 -18.63
C LEU A 62 8.22 18.86 -19.99
N ALA A 63 8.71 18.22 -21.06
CA ALA A 63 8.63 18.76 -22.42
C ALA A 63 7.21 18.71 -22.99
N GLY A 64 6.34 17.86 -22.49
CA GLY A 64 4.98 17.65 -23.01
C GLY A 64 4.03 18.84 -22.78
N SER A 65 4.22 19.62 -21.71
CA SER A 65 3.37 20.80 -21.44
C SER A 65 4.04 21.74 -20.44
N ALA A 66 3.83 23.06 -20.64
CA ALA A 66 4.28 24.10 -19.71
C ALA A 66 3.63 24.01 -18.31
N ASN A 67 2.50 23.29 -18.18
CA ASN A 67 1.82 23.07 -16.90
C ASN A 67 2.31 21.83 -16.16
N ARG A 68 3.19 21.01 -16.74
CA ARG A 68 3.75 19.83 -16.11
C ARG A 68 4.84 20.18 -15.11
N ARG A 69 4.82 19.50 -13.97
CA ARG A 69 5.79 19.66 -12.88
C ARG A 69 6.34 18.31 -12.47
N PHE A 70 7.60 18.30 -12.11
CA PHE A 70 8.27 17.19 -11.48
C PHE A 70 8.68 17.59 -10.07
N VAL A 71 8.41 16.72 -9.09
CA VAL A 71 8.83 16.88 -7.70
C VAL A 71 9.44 15.57 -7.19
N SER A 72 10.43 15.69 -6.30
CA SER A 72 11.15 14.54 -5.73
C SER A 72 11.41 14.69 -4.23
N ALA A 73 10.83 15.71 -3.60
CA ALA A 73 10.96 15.93 -2.17
C ALA A 73 9.70 16.60 -1.61
N VAL A 74 9.41 16.32 -0.34
CA VAL A 74 8.20 16.79 0.36
C VAL A 74 8.06 18.31 0.36
N GLU A 75 9.17 19.05 0.49
CA GLU A 75 9.18 20.51 0.52
C GLU A 75 8.70 21.15 -0.79
N GLN A 76 8.76 20.39 -1.88
CA GLN A 76 8.30 20.87 -3.18
C GLN A 76 6.78 20.79 -3.35
N LEU A 77 6.08 20.00 -2.54
CA LEU A 77 4.63 19.83 -2.61
C LEU A 77 3.88 21.17 -2.42
N ASP A 78 4.36 22.02 -1.51
CA ASP A 78 3.76 23.33 -1.23
C ASP A 78 3.94 24.35 -2.37
N THR A 79 4.86 24.10 -3.28
CA THR A 79 5.09 24.96 -4.45
C THR A 79 4.11 24.73 -5.59
N LEU A 80 3.42 23.58 -5.57
CA LEU A 80 2.49 23.16 -6.61
C LEU A 80 1.19 23.98 -6.59
N GLN A 81 0.67 24.29 -7.76
CA GLN A 81 -0.52 25.13 -7.94
C GLN A 81 -1.65 24.35 -8.63
N PRO A 82 -2.92 24.60 -8.30
CA PRO A 82 -4.05 24.03 -9.00
C PRO A 82 -3.96 24.16 -10.53
N GLY A 83 -4.39 23.13 -11.26
CA GLY A 83 -4.31 23.06 -12.71
C GLY A 83 -2.96 22.64 -13.28
N GLN A 84 -1.97 22.37 -12.44
CA GLN A 84 -0.71 21.74 -12.86
C GLN A 84 -0.87 20.22 -12.93
N GLN A 85 -0.24 19.60 -13.92
CA GLN A 85 -0.02 18.17 -13.97
C GLN A 85 1.27 17.83 -13.23
N VAL A 86 1.26 16.81 -12.38
CA VAL A 86 2.35 16.51 -11.45
C VAL A 86 2.83 15.06 -11.58
N LEU A 87 4.13 14.91 -11.74
CA LEU A 87 4.87 13.67 -11.54
C LEU A 87 5.75 13.83 -10.31
N GLY A 88 5.46 13.08 -9.25
CA GLY A 88 6.23 13.05 -8.01
C GLY A 88 6.88 11.68 -7.80
N LEU A 89 8.21 11.62 -7.87
CA LEU A 89 8.98 10.40 -7.67
C LEU A 89 9.91 10.60 -6.46
N PHE A 90 9.54 9.99 -5.33
CA PHE A 90 10.20 10.26 -4.04
C PHE A 90 11.19 9.16 -3.62
N ALA A 91 11.14 8.00 -4.27
CA ALA A 91 12.05 6.89 -4.04
C ALA A 91 12.38 6.18 -5.36
N PRO A 92 13.56 5.53 -5.48
CA PRO A 92 13.91 4.76 -6.68
C PRO A 92 12.97 3.56 -6.91
N SER A 93 12.62 2.85 -5.86
CA SER A 93 11.69 1.72 -5.83
C SER A 93 10.47 2.07 -4.98
N HIS A 94 10.02 1.18 -4.11
CA HIS A 94 8.99 1.49 -3.13
C HIS A 94 9.45 2.62 -2.19
N MET A 95 8.51 3.42 -1.70
CA MET A 95 8.78 4.38 -0.64
C MET A 95 9.15 3.65 0.66
N THR A 96 9.95 4.29 1.50
CA THR A 96 10.40 3.73 2.78
C THR A 96 9.23 3.42 3.70
N TYR A 97 9.24 2.26 4.37
CA TYR A 97 8.26 1.92 5.39
C TYR A 97 8.15 3.03 6.44
N VAL A 98 6.93 3.31 6.91
CA VAL A 98 6.70 4.27 8.01
C VAL A 98 7.57 3.93 9.23
N ALA A 99 7.74 2.64 9.55
CA ALA A 99 8.56 2.16 10.67
C ALA A 99 10.06 2.51 10.53
N GLU A 100 10.55 2.66 9.31
CA GLU A 100 11.98 2.89 8.99
C GLU A 100 12.27 4.33 8.56
N ARG A 101 11.23 5.13 8.38
CA ARG A 101 11.34 6.47 7.82
C ARG A 101 11.97 7.44 8.83
N PRO A 102 13.12 8.06 8.54
CA PRO A 102 13.72 9.05 9.43
C PRO A 102 12.88 10.35 9.47
N ASP A 103 12.98 11.09 10.58
CA ASP A 103 12.22 12.32 10.80
C ASP A 103 12.53 13.42 9.76
N ASP A 104 13.74 13.41 9.19
CA ASP A 104 14.22 14.38 8.19
C ASP A 104 14.16 13.83 6.76
N THR A 105 13.31 12.85 6.50
CA THR A 105 13.15 12.23 5.19
C THR A 105 12.63 13.23 4.15
N PRO A 106 13.15 13.24 2.91
CA PRO A 106 12.53 13.99 1.82
C PRO A 106 11.26 13.34 1.26
N GLU A 107 10.95 12.09 1.67
CA GLU A 107 9.75 11.39 1.22
C GLU A 107 8.51 11.94 1.93
N PRO A 108 7.47 12.34 1.18
CA PRO A 108 6.20 12.73 1.80
C PRO A 108 5.47 11.53 2.42
N SER A 109 4.65 11.76 3.43
CA SER A 109 3.70 10.76 3.89
C SER A 109 2.54 10.57 2.90
N LEU A 110 1.81 9.47 3.02
CA LEU A 110 0.62 9.22 2.21
C LEU A 110 -0.44 10.32 2.43
N SER A 111 -0.59 10.78 3.67
CA SER A 111 -1.48 11.88 4.03
C SER A 111 -1.10 13.20 3.33
N GLN A 112 0.20 13.50 3.23
CA GLN A 112 0.68 14.69 2.52
C GLN A 112 0.46 14.59 1.01
N MET A 113 0.71 13.43 0.40
CA MET A 113 0.45 13.20 -1.03
C MET A 113 -1.05 13.30 -1.33
N ALA A 114 -1.90 12.62 -0.56
CA ALA A 114 -3.35 12.60 -0.76
C ALA A 114 -3.97 13.99 -0.63
N THR A 115 -3.62 14.74 0.43
CA THR A 115 -4.14 16.10 0.62
C THR A 115 -3.61 17.09 -0.41
N THR A 116 -2.38 16.91 -0.88
CA THR A 116 -1.83 17.69 -2.01
C THR A 116 -2.59 17.39 -3.29
N ALA A 117 -2.86 16.11 -3.60
CA ALA A 117 -3.63 15.74 -4.78
C ALA A 117 -5.04 16.34 -4.75
N VAL A 118 -5.76 16.26 -3.63
CA VAL A 118 -7.07 16.89 -3.47
C VAL A 118 -6.97 18.40 -3.72
N ARG A 119 -6.00 19.11 -3.10
CA ARG A 119 -5.80 20.55 -3.28
C ARG A 119 -5.58 20.96 -4.73
N LEU A 120 -4.91 20.13 -5.49
CA LEU A 120 -4.64 20.41 -6.91
C LEU A 120 -5.85 20.13 -7.79
N LEU A 121 -6.61 19.06 -7.49
CA LEU A 121 -7.72 18.56 -8.29
C LEU A 121 -9.04 19.29 -8.00
N GLU A 122 -9.26 19.81 -6.79
CA GLU A 122 -10.49 20.50 -6.39
C GLU A 122 -10.81 21.77 -7.23
N ALA A 123 -9.83 22.27 -7.96
CA ALA A 123 -10.03 23.37 -8.90
C ALA A 123 -10.76 22.96 -10.19
N ASN A 124 -10.82 21.66 -10.49
CA ASN A 124 -11.55 21.17 -11.65
C ASN A 124 -13.05 21.10 -11.36
N ARG A 125 -13.81 21.97 -12.03
CA ARG A 125 -15.27 22.08 -11.84
C ARG A 125 -16.07 20.90 -12.42
N GLU A 126 -15.46 20.13 -13.30
CA GLU A 126 -16.06 18.89 -13.86
C GLU A 126 -15.89 17.70 -12.89
N GLY A 127 -15.19 17.89 -11.78
CA GLY A 127 -14.87 16.86 -10.80
C GLY A 127 -13.56 16.15 -11.06
N TYR A 128 -13.23 15.17 -10.23
CA TYR A 128 -12.01 14.38 -10.34
C TYR A 128 -12.20 12.97 -9.80
N PHE A 129 -11.36 12.07 -10.25
CA PHE A 129 -11.16 10.74 -9.67
C PHE A 129 -9.77 10.70 -9.04
N LEU A 130 -9.66 10.25 -7.80
CA LEU A 130 -8.40 10.09 -7.09
C LEU A 130 -8.32 8.68 -6.51
N LEU A 131 -7.26 7.95 -6.84
CA LEU A 131 -6.87 6.71 -6.21
C LEU A 131 -5.75 7.00 -5.21
N VAL A 132 -5.90 6.52 -3.97
CA VAL A 132 -4.89 6.58 -2.91
C VAL A 132 -4.61 5.18 -2.43
N GLU A 133 -3.36 4.75 -2.47
CA GLU A 133 -2.96 3.39 -2.15
C GLU A 133 -1.98 3.34 -0.98
N GLY A 134 -2.31 2.52 0.02
CA GLY A 134 -1.40 2.13 1.10
C GLY A 134 -0.62 0.86 0.74
N GLY A 135 0.12 0.87 -0.36
CA GLY A 135 0.72 -0.32 -0.96
C GLY A 135 1.74 -1.07 -0.10
N ARG A 136 2.32 -0.41 0.93
CA ARG A 136 3.27 -1.09 1.83
C ARG A 136 2.61 -1.87 2.96
N ILE A 137 1.29 -1.82 3.13
CA ILE A 137 0.55 -2.69 4.06
C ILE A 137 0.75 -4.15 3.66
N ASP A 138 0.52 -4.45 2.39
CA ASP A 138 0.72 -5.76 1.77
C ASP A 138 2.15 -6.27 1.97
N HIS A 139 3.15 -5.47 1.61
CA HIS A 139 4.55 -5.84 1.78
C HIS A 139 4.92 -6.15 3.24
N GLY A 140 4.37 -5.40 4.21
CA GLY A 140 4.59 -5.67 5.63
C GLY A 140 4.03 -7.02 6.07
N HIS A 141 2.92 -7.46 5.46
CA HIS A 141 2.36 -8.80 5.66
C HIS A 141 3.22 -9.88 5.01
N HIS A 142 3.62 -9.70 3.76
CA HIS A 142 4.52 -10.63 3.05
C HIS A 142 5.84 -10.86 3.79
N ASP A 143 6.43 -9.79 4.34
CA ASP A 143 7.62 -9.87 5.21
C ASP A 143 7.35 -10.60 6.54
N GLY A 144 6.11 -10.96 6.85
CA GLY A 144 5.70 -11.50 8.15
C GLY A 144 5.86 -10.52 9.30
N LYS A 145 5.90 -9.21 9.01
CA LYS A 145 6.13 -8.13 9.99
C LYS A 145 4.83 -7.37 10.29
N PRO A 146 4.00 -7.87 11.20
CA PRO A 146 2.72 -7.24 11.51
C PRO A 146 2.85 -5.81 12.04
N GLY A 147 3.96 -5.48 12.68
CA GLY A 147 4.23 -4.12 13.16
C GLY A 147 4.35 -3.12 12.00
N TYR A 148 4.99 -3.51 10.92
CA TYR A 148 5.09 -2.70 9.69
C TYR A 148 3.72 -2.53 9.05
N ALA A 149 3.01 -3.64 8.80
CA ALA A 149 1.67 -3.61 8.24
C ALA A 149 0.70 -2.72 9.03
N LEU A 150 0.74 -2.78 10.37
CA LEU A 150 -0.11 -1.96 11.24
C LEU A 150 0.25 -0.46 11.18
N LEU A 151 1.53 -0.10 11.09
CA LEU A 151 1.95 1.31 10.97
C LEU A 151 1.59 1.88 9.60
N GLU A 152 1.74 1.11 8.53
CA GLU A 152 1.30 1.48 7.19
C GLU A 152 -0.23 1.63 7.13
N ALA A 153 -0.98 0.71 7.73
CA ALA A 153 -2.44 0.81 7.82
C ALA A 153 -2.89 2.02 8.65
N GLN A 154 -2.15 2.39 9.70
CA GLN A 154 -2.41 3.60 10.47
C GLN A 154 -2.18 4.86 9.62
N GLU A 155 -1.10 4.91 8.83
CA GLU A 155 -0.84 6.04 7.93
C GLU A 155 -1.89 6.11 6.82
N PHE A 156 -2.34 4.98 6.28
CA PHE A 156 -3.46 4.94 5.35
C PHE A 156 -4.75 5.50 5.98
N ALA A 157 -5.06 5.11 7.22
CA ALA A 157 -6.20 5.65 7.95
C ALA A 157 -6.07 7.16 8.20
N ASN A 158 -4.86 7.66 8.50
CA ASN A 158 -4.58 9.09 8.65
C ASN A 158 -4.81 9.83 7.31
N ALA A 159 -4.38 9.26 6.19
CA ALA A 159 -4.61 9.84 4.87
C ALA A 159 -6.10 9.92 4.54
N VAL A 160 -6.87 8.87 4.82
CA VAL A 160 -8.34 8.88 4.67
C VAL A 160 -8.97 9.97 5.54
N ALA A 161 -8.58 10.06 6.82
CA ALA A 161 -9.09 11.09 7.73
C ALA A 161 -8.79 12.51 7.22
N ALA A 162 -7.56 12.77 6.77
CA ALA A 162 -7.14 14.05 6.24
C ALA A 162 -7.91 14.45 4.96
N VAL A 163 -8.22 13.47 4.10
CA VAL A 163 -9.07 13.71 2.91
C VAL A 163 -10.50 14.01 3.33
N VAL A 164 -11.09 13.23 4.26
CA VAL A 164 -12.46 13.44 4.77
C VAL A 164 -12.62 14.85 5.37
N GLU A 165 -11.63 15.34 6.11
CA GLU A 165 -11.67 16.69 6.70
C GLU A 165 -11.58 17.80 5.65
N ARG A 166 -11.04 17.51 4.47
CA ARG A 166 -10.80 18.51 3.44
C ARG A 166 -11.93 18.63 2.42
N VAL A 167 -12.57 17.54 2.05
CA VAL A 167 -13.55 17.50 0.97
C VAL A 167 -14.97 17.83 1.46
N ASN A 168 -15.83 18.29 0.54
CA ASN A 168 -17.24 18.41 0.81
C ASN A 168 -17.93 17.04 0.63
N LEU A 169 -18.35 16.42 1.72
CA LEU A 169 -18.99 15.10 1.71
C LEU A 169 -20.41 15.10 1.10
N ASP A 170 -21.02 16.26 0.85
CA ASP A 170 -22.27 16.35 0.10
C ASP A 170 -22.04 16.17 -1.42
N GLU A 171 -20.80 16.30 -1.88
CA GLU A 171 -20.41 16.27 -3.30
C GLU A 171 -19.34 15.21 -3.61
N THR A 172 -18.67 14.64 -2.60
CA THR A 172 -17.57 13.70 -2.77
C THR A 172 -17.93 12.34 -2.20
N LEU A 173 -17.90 11.31 -3.05
CA LEU A 173 -17.95 9.91 -2.62
C LEU A 173 -16.53 9.44 -2.27
N ILE A 174 -16.37 8.89 -1.06
CA ILE A 174 -15.15 8.21 -0.63
C ILE A 174 -15.47 6.74 -0.43
N LEU A 175 -14.68 5.88 -1.05
CA LEU A 175 -14.70 4.42 -0.90
C LEU A 175 -13.36 3.98 -0.34
N VAL A 176 -13.36 3.09 0.66
CA VAL A 176 -12.14 2.54 1.26
C VAL A 176 -12.27 1.03 1.33
N THR A 177 -11.32 0.32 0.73
CA THR A 177 -11.32 -1.14 0.70
C THR A 177 -9.89 -1.67 0.61
N ALA A 178 -9.72 -2.98 0.60
CA ALA A 178 -8.52 -3.69 0.16
C ALA A 178 -8.84 -4.48 -1.11
N ASP A 179 -7.83 -4.85 -1.87
CA ASP A 179 -7.92 -5.73 -3.05
C ASP A 179 -8.02 -7.20 -2.66
N HIS A 180 -7.39 -7.59 -1.55
CA HIS A 180 -7.44 -8.92 -0.92
C HIS A 180 -7.10 -8.84 0.57
N SER A 181 -7.17 -9.97 1.25
CA SER A 181 -6.74 -10.19 2.61
C SER A 181 -5.39 -10.94 2.65
N HIS A 182 -4.85 -11.12 3.85
CA HIS A 182 -3.66 -11.94 4.15
C HIS A 182 -4.01 -13.03 5.14
N VAL A 183 -3.17 -14.09 5.21
CA VAL A 183 -3.37 -15.18 6.18
C VAL A 183 -3.00 -14.76 7.61
N PHE A 184 -3.38 -13.55 7.98
CA PHE A 184 -3.11 -12.85 9.22
C PHE A 184 -4.14 -13.18 10.30
N THR A 185 -3.73 -13.41 11.53
CA THR A 185 -4.63 -13.84 12.59
C THR A 185 -4.24 -13.32 13.96
N LEU A 186 -5.23 -13.29 14.87
CA LEU A 186 -5.07 -12.99 16.29
C LEU A 186 -5.01 -14.30 17.09
N GLY A 187 -3.93 -14.49 17.84
CA GLY A 187 -3.73 -15.68 18.68
C GLY A 187 -4.22 -15.48 20.12
N GLY A 188 -4.86 -16.52 20.68
CA GLY A 188 -5.23 -16.60 22.09
C GLY A 188 -6.31 -15.65 22.56
N TYR A 189 -6.47 -15.57 23.89
CA TYR A 189 -7.35 -14.64 24.59
C TYR A 189 -6.54 -13.77 25.53
N ALA A 190 -5.87 -12.77 24.96
CA ALA A 190 -5.04 -11.88 25.73
C ALA A 190 -5.85 -11.02 26.72
N THR A 191 -5.24 -10.66 27.83
CA THR A 191 -5.83 -9.69 28.77
C THR A 191 -6.07 -8.34 28.10
N ARG A 192 -7.07 -7.59 28.55
CA ARG A 192 -7.33 -6.25 28.03
C ARG A 192 -6.11 -5.33 28.25
N GLY A 193 -5.68 -4.67 27.17
CA GLY A 193 -4.48 -3.83 27.18
C GLY A 193 -3.17 -4.59 26.96
N ASN A 194 -3.22 -5.89 26.63
CA ASN A 194 -2.05 -6.62 26.18
C ASN A 194 -1.43 -5.92 24.96
N PRO A 195 -0.11 -5.71 24.93
CA PRO A 195 0.53 -5.15 23.73
C PRO A 195 0.24 -6.00 22.49
N ILE A 196 -0.29 -5.38 21.44
CA ILE A 196 -0.68 -6.10 20.23
C ILE A 196 0.53 -6.77 19.54
N LEU A 197 1.70 -6.17 19.61
CA LEU A 197 2.97 -6.70 19.09
C LEU A 197 3.75 -7.50 20.14
N GLY A 198 3.08 -7.98 21.18
CA GLY A 198 3.67 -8.73 22.29
C GLY A 198 3.29 -10.20 22.31
N HIS A 199 3.78 -10.91 23.31
CA HIS A 199 3.29 -12.24 23.64
C HIS A 199 1.89 -12.15 24.29
N VAL A 200 1.10 -13.21 24.10
CA VAL A 200 -0.21 -13.31 24.76
C VAL A 200 -0.03 -13.49 26.28
N VAL A 201 -0.69 -12.63 27.05
CA VAL A 201 -0.82 -12.73 28.50
C VAL A 201 -2.29 -12.96 28.83
N LYS A 202 -2.61 -14.09 29.44
CA LYS A 202 -3.98 -14.45 29.84
C LYS A 202 -4.47 -13.78 31.09
N ASN A 203 -5.75 -13.90 31.34
CA ASN A 203 -6.36 -13.65 32.63
C ASN A 203 -6.40 -14.95 33.47
N ASP A 204 -6.37 -14.78 34.79
CA ASP A 204 -6.76 -15.81 35.75
C ASP A 204 -8.29 -16.00 35.79
N GLN A 205 -8.75 -16.92 36.65
CA GLN A 205 -10.20 -17.19 36.80
C GLN A 205 -11.00 -16.01 37.40
N SER A 206 -10.33 -15.02 37.98
CA SER A 206 -10.94 -13.80 38.49
C SER A 206 -11.02 -12.69 37.44
N GLY A 207 -10.49 -12.91 36.22
CA GLY A 207 -10.40 -11.93 35.17
C GLY A 207 -9.21 -10.97 35.26
N GLN A 208 -8.27 -11.23 36.17
CA GLN A 208 -7.07 -10.42 36.32
C GLN A 208 -5.93 -10.96 35.47
N SER A 209 -5.10 -10.06 34.92
CA SER A 209 -3.91 -10.47 34.15
C SER A 209 -2.96 -11.27 35.04
N ILE A 210 -2.48 -12.42 34.51
CA ILE A 210 -1.46 -13.23 35.20
C ILE A 210 -0.06 -12.60 35.10
N GLY A 211 0.14 -11.54 34.32
CA GLY A 211 1.38 -10.75 34.21
C GLY A 211 2.56 -11.46 33.53
N THR A 212 2.41 -12.69 33.10
CA THR A 212 3.44 -13.48 32.41
C THR A 212 2.90 -14.03 31.08
N PRO A 213 3.76 -14.21 30.06
CA PRO A 213 3.34 -14.85 28.81
C PRO A 213 2.70 -16.22 29.03
N ASP A 214 1.63 -16.47 28.31
CA ASP A 214 1.04 -17.79 28.20
C ASP A 214 1.92 -18.70 27.35
N LEU A 215 1.99 -19.98 27.74
CA LEU A 215 2.86 -20.93 27.07
C LEU A 215 2.05 -21.93 26.26
N ALA A 216 2.52 -22.21 25.05
CA ALA A 216 2.03 -23.28 24.21
C ALA A 216 2.45 -24.66 24.77
N ALA A 217 2.00 -25.75 24.17
CA ALA A 217 2.30 -27.11 24.58
C ALA A 217 3.80 -27.50 24.57
N ASP A 218 4.60 -26.75 23.79
CA ASP A 218 6.06 -26.89 23.73
C ASP A 218 6.80 -26.08 24.81
N GLY A 219 6.07 -25.42 25.71
CA GLY A 219 6.62 -24.60 26.78
C GLY A 219 7.14 -23.22 26.35
N GLN A 220 6.94 -22.84 25.11
CA GLN A 220 7.34 -21.53 24.58
C GLN A 220 6.17 -20.55 24.54
N PRO A 221 6.41 -19.24 24.72
CA PRO A 221 5.38 -18.23 24.50
C PRO A 221 4.94 -18.18 23.03
N TYR A 222 3.82 -17.54 22.77
CA TYR A 222 3.33 -17.27 21.43
C TYR A 222 2.86 -15.82 21.30
N THR A 223 2.95 -15.28 20.07
CA THR A 223 2.62 -13.88 19.79
C THR A 223 1.11 -13.64 19.67
N THR A 224 0.67 -12.43 19.99
CA THR A 224 -0.72 -11.99 19.80
C THR A 224 -1.11 -11.99 18.30
N LEU A 225 -0.22 -11.53 17.45
CA LEU A 225 -0.35 -11.55 16.00
C LEU A 225 0.48 -12.68 15.41
N MET A 226 -0.08 -13.38 14.45
CA MET A 226 0.59 -14.49 13.76
C MET A 226 0.02 -14.66 12.36
N TYR A 227 0.68 -15.52 11.57
CA TYR A 227 0.26 -15.87 10.22
C TYR A 227 0.04 -17.38 10.08
N ALA A 228 -0.84 -17.80 9.19
CA ALA A 228 -1.01 -19.20 8.89
C ALA A 228 0.22 -19.77 8.16
N ASN A 229 0.88 -18.98 7.32
CA ASN A 229 2.14 -19.32 6.68
C ASN A 229 3.05 -18.10 6.60
N GLY A 230 4.33 -18.28 6.28
CA GLY A 230 5.26 -17.17 6.06
C GLY A 230 6.65 -17.40 6.66
N PRO A 231 7.48 -16.33 6.64
CA PRO A 231 8.89 -16.40 7.02
C PRO A 231 9.13 -16.77 8.49
N GLY A 232 8.15 -16.50 9.37
CA GLY A 232 8.26 -16.83 10.80
C GLY A 232 8.00 -18.29 11.16
N ALA A 233 7.87 -19.19 10.18
CA ALA A 233 7.66 -20.61 10.43
C ALA A 233 8.95 -21.30 10.89
N VAL A 234 8.88 -21.98 12.04
CA VAL A 234 10.02 -22.68 12.64
C VAL A 234 9.79 -24.20 12.56
N ARG A 235 10.74 -24.91 11.97
CA ARG A 235 10.71 -26.39 11.83
C ARG A 235 11.47 -27.10 12.94
N GLU A 236 12.36 -26.39 13.63
CA GLU A 236 13.20 -26.96 14.69
C GLU A 236 12.42 -27.11 16.00
N MET A 237 12.71 -28.19 16.73
CA MET A 237 12.13 -28.42 18.03
C MET A 237 13.24 -28.63 19.07
N PRO A 238 13.19 -27.98 20.24
CA PRO A 238 12.14 -27.09 20.69
C PRO A 238 12.14 -25.77 19.89
N ARG A 239 10.96 -25.25 19.60
CA ARG A 239 10.79 -23.96 18.94
C ARG A 239 11.41 -22.84 19.80
N PRO A 240 12.18 -21.89 19.27
CA PRO A 240 12.61 -20.72 20.03
C PRO A 240 11.39 -19.87 20.43
N ALA A 241 11.53 -19.07 21.46
CA ALA A 241 10.54 -18.04 21.78
C ALA A 241 10.50 -17.03 20.61
N PRO A 242 9.30 -16.69 20.11
CA PRO A 242 9.20 -15.72 19.02
C PRO A 242 9.59 -14.32 19.51
N ASP A 243 10.19 -13.54 18.63
CA ASP A 243 10.48 -12.13 18.87
C ASP A 243 9.20 -11.30 18.96
N THR A 244 9.31 -10.11 19.53
CA THR A 244 8.21 -9.15 19.69
C THR A 244 8.68 -7.73 19.32
N GLY A 245 7.75 -6.85 18.98
CA GLY A 245 8.05 -5.47 18.61
C GLY A 245 7.72 -5.16 17.14
N VAL A 246 8.03 -3.94 16.73
CA VAL A 246 7.61 -3.41 15.41
C VAL A 246 8.30 -4.14 14.25
N ASP A 247 9.57 -4.44 14.39
CA ASP A 247 10.42 -5.08 13.36
C ASP A 247 10.45 -6.61 13.46
N ALA A 248 9.76 -7.19 14.45
CA ALA A 248 9.75 -8.63 14.66
C ALA A 248 8.97 -9.35 13.55
N VAL A 249 9.55 -10.46 13.06
CA VAL A 249 8.85 -11.43 12.22
C VAL A 249 7.95 -12.27 13.13
N ALA A 250 6.63 -12.17 12.92
CA ALA A 250 5.65 -12.88 13.73
C ALA A 250 5.67 -14.37 13.43
N GLN A 251 5.27 -15.14 14.42
CA GLN A 251 5.15 -16.59 14.30
C GLN A 251 4.21 -16.99 13.16
N SER A 252 4.64 -17.97 12.35
CA SER A 252 3.82 -18.60 11.32
C SER A 252 3.68 -20.10 11.59
N LEU A 253 2.55 -20.71 11.19
CA LEU A 253 2.29 -22.13 11.45
C LEU A 253 3.07 -23.04 10.50
N VAL A 254 3.15 -22.64 9.23
CA VAL A 254 3.89 -23.36 8.19
C VAL A 254 4.70 -22.39 7.34
N PRO A 255 5.83 -22.84 6.76
CA PRO A 255 6.53 -22.02 5.76
C PRO A 255 5.66 -21.88 4.50
N VAL A 256 5.85 -20.81 3.76
CA VAL A 256 5.26 -20.65 2.43
C VAL A 256 5.83 -21.68 1.48
N GLN A 257 5.06 -22.00 0.49
CA GLN A 257 5.29 -23.11 -0.43
C GLN A 257 5.20 -22.68 -1.91
N SER A 258 5.37 -21.40 -2.19
CA SER A 258 5.53 -20.95 -3.57
C SER A 258 6.96 -21.17 -4.03
N LEU A 259 7.09 -21.49 -5.32
CA LEU A 259 8.37 -21.54 -6.00
C LEU A 259 8.44 -20.34 -6.93
N ASN A 260 9.52 -19.59 -6.82
CA ASN A 260 9.85 -18.59 -7.81
C ASN A 260 10.07 -19.22 -9.21
N GLN A 261 10.07 -18.41 -10.24
CA GLN A 261 10.29 -18.88 -11.63
C GLN A 261 11.64 -19.59 -11.81
N ASP A 262 12.64 -19.29 -10.99
CA ASP A 262 13.96 -19.92 -10.99
C ASP A 262 14.02 -21.22 -10.16
N GLY A 263 12.90 -21.60 -9.52
CA GLY A 263 12.79 -22.81 -8.68
C GLY A 263 13.26 -22.61 -7.23
N SER A 264 13.64 -21.38 -6.84
CA SER A 264 13.89 -21.05 -5.44
C SER A 264 12.58 -21.04 -4.63
N ILE A 265 12.68 -21.27 -3.31
CA ILE A 265 11.53 -21.23 -2.42
C ILE A 265 11.30 -19.74 -2.04
N ASP A 266 10.09 -19.31 -2.29
CA ASP A 266 9.60 -18.05 -1.75
C ASP A 266 9.20 -18.27 -0.29
N TYR A 267 9.70 -17.42 0.59
CA TYR A 267 9.41 -17.48 2.03
C TYR A 267 8.39 -16.43 2.47
N ASP A 268 7.84 -15.68 1.54
CA ASP A 268 6.86 -14.65 1.84
C ASP A 268 5.55 -15.27 2.38
N GLU A 269 4.83 -14.49 3.14
CA GLU A 269 3.46 -14.81 3.54
C GLU A 269 2.53 -14.68 2.31
N THR A 270 1.38 -15.37 2.32
CA THR A 270 0.46 -15.38 1.18
C THR A 270 -0.79 -14.54 1.43
N HIS A 271 -1.38 -14.08 0.32
CA HIS A 271 -2.75 -13.54 0.34
C HIS A 271 -3.75 -14.59 0.85
N ALA A 272 -4.91 -14.11 1.29
CA ALA A 272 -6.04 -14.94 1.69
C ALA A 272 -7.30 -14.57 0.90
N GLY A 273 -8.24 -15.52 0.82
CA GLY A 273 -9.41 -15.43 -0.04
C GLY A 273 -10.71 -15.07 0.67
N GLU A 274 -10.65 -14.57 1.90
CA GLU A 274 -11.83 -14.09 2.60
C GLU A 274 -12.29 -12.72 2.11
N ASP A 275 -13.56 -12.40 2.35
CA ASP A 275 -14.13 -11.09 2.04
C ASP A 275 -13.37 -9.98 2.78
N VAL A 276 -13.13 -8.87 2.08
CA VAL A 276 -12.56 -7.65 2.65
C VAL A 276 -13.63 -6.59 2.89
N ALA A 277 -13.41 -5.71 3.86
CA ALA A 277 -14.36 -4.65 4.17
C ALA A 277 -14.36 -3.56 3.10
N LEU A 278 -15.56 -3.09 2.73
CA LEU A 278 -15.74 -1.89 1.91
C LEU A 278 -16.49 -0.85 2.73
N TYR A 279 -15.86 0.29 2.98
CA TYR A 279 -16.44 1.45 3.65
C TYR A 279 -16.79 2.52 2.62
N ALA A 280 -17.89 3.23 2.84
CA ALA A 280 -18.33 4.29 1.95
C ALA A 280 -18.95 5.47 2.71
N ILE A 281 -18.67 6.68 2.26
CA ILE A 281 -19.31 7.92 2.74
C ILE A 281 -19.47 8.90 1.57
N GLY A 282 -20.53 9.69 1.60
CA GLY A 282 -20.85 10.67 0.55
C GLY A 282 -21.95 10.20 -0.41
N PRO A 283 -22.16 10.90 -1.53
CA PRO A 283 -23.21 10.59 -2.50
C PRO A 283 -23.09 9.18 -3.06
N GLY A 284 -24.17 8.40 -3.02
CA GLY A 284 -24.20 7.03 -3.53
C GLY A 284 -23.70 5.95 -2.55
N SER A 285 -23.17 6.33 -1.37
CA SER A 285 -22.71 5.39 -0.34
C SER A 285 -23.80 4.43 0.16
N ASP A 286 -25.07 4.81 0.06
CA ASP A 286 -26.22 3.95 0.38
C ASP A 286 -26.29 2.65 -0.44
N SER A 287 -25.60 2.61 -1.59
CA SER A 287 -25.52 1.43 -2.44
C SER A 287 -24.53 0.37 -1.91
N VAL A 288 -23.65 0.74 -0.97
CA VAL A 288 -22.64 -0.15 -0.38
C VAL A 288 -23.26 -0.82 0.85
N ARG A 289 -23.81 -2.03 0.67
CA ARG A 289 -24.48 -2.78 1.75
C ARG A 289 -24.34 -4.29 1.56
N GLY A 290 -24.17 -5.00 2.67
CA GLY A 290 -24.08 -6.46 2.67
C GLY A 290 -22.79 -6.95 2.00
N VAL A 291 -22.85 -8.10 1.35
CA VAL A 291 -21.76 -8.66 0.54
C VAL A 291 -22.06 -8.38 -0.92
N ILE A 292 -21.11 -7.80 -1.62
CA ILE A 292 -21.21 -7.45 -3.04
C ILE A 292 -20.01 -7.97 -3.80
N GLU A 293 -20.18 -8.23 -5.08
CA GLU A 293 -19.08 -8.57 -5.98
C GLU A 293 -18.19 -7.34 -6.24
N GLN A 294 -16.89 -7.53 -6.33
CA GLN A 294 -15.89 -6.47 -6.49
C GLN A 294 -16.17 -5.53 -7.67
N ASN A 295 -16.62 -6.08 -8.81
CA ASN A 295 -16.93 -5.29 -10.00
C ASN A 295 -18.07 -4.28 -9.81
N LEU A 296 -18.95 -4.49 -8.82
CA LEU A 296 -20.05 -3.54 -8.52
C LEU A 296 -19.55 -2.22 -7.91
N ILE A 297 -18.30 -2.16 -7.44
CA ILE A 297 -17.67 -0.91 -7.01
C ILE A 297 -17.60 0.08 -8.18
N PHE A 298 -17.31 -0.41 -9.39
CA PHE A 298 -17.35 0.41 -10.60
C PHE A 298 -18.74 1.01 -10.85
N ASP A 299 -19.80 0.22 -10.69
CA ASP A 299 -21.17 0.70 -10.87
C ASP A 299 -21.54 1.76 -9.82
N VAL A 300 -21.07 1.62 -8.57
CA VAL A 300 -21.26 2.61 -7.52
C VAL A 300 -20.60 3.95 -7.92
N MET A 301 -19.35 3.89 -8.39
CA MET A 301 -18.61 5.08 -8.82
C MET A 301 -19.25 5.76 -10.05
N THR A 302 -19.58 5.01 -11.09
CA THR A 302 -20.20 5.56 -12.31
C THR A 302 -21.56 6.17 -12.05
N LYS A 303 -22.34 5.57 -11.15
CA LYS A 303 -23.61 6.12 -10.70
C LYS A 303 -23.44 7.43 -9.92
N ALA A 304 -22.42 7.52 -9.06
CA ALA A 304 -22.12 8.73 -8.31
C ALA A 304 -21.74 9.89 -9.24
N TYR A 305 -21.04 9.60 -10.34
CA TYR A 305 -20.74 10.58 -11.39
C TYR A 305 -21.96 10.94 -12.28
N GLY A 306 -23.07 10.23 -12.15
CA GLY A 306 -24.20 10.39 -13.06
C GLY A 306 -23.95 9.87 -14.48
N TRP A 307 -22.96 9.03 -14.66
CA TRP A 307 -22.70 8.34 -15.93
C TRP A 307 -23.67 7.15 -16.02
N THR A 308 -24.87 7.42 -16.48
CA THR A 308 -25.86 6.35 -16.72
C THR A 308 -25.67 5.78 -18.13
N ASN A 309 -25.61 4.46 -18.22
CA ASN A 309 -25.82 3.76 -19.50
C ASN A 309 -27.28 3.87 -19.94
#